data_801254976d34142d6b04105a274bc537
#
_entry.id   801254976d34142d6b04105a274bc537
#
_cell.length_a   1.000
_cell.length_b   1.000
_cell.length_c   1.000
_cell.angle_alpha   90.00
_cell.angle_beta   90.00
_cell.angle_gamma   90.00
#
_symmetry.space_group_name_H-M   'P 1'
#
loop_
_entity.id
_entity.type
_entity.pdbx_description
1 polymer ?
#
loop_
_entity_poly.entity_id
_entity_poly.type
_entity_poly.pdbx_seq_one_letter_code
_entity_poly.pdbx_strand_id
1 'polypeptide(L)'
;LQRLNRDLDKKIQQLNSLFDIGKEFGVLFEEEKIIKLLSFSLMGQLGVKNYAIFLKENNSLVLKASRIPYLEQSLELLQNLIYVKNPGYVSSFRNKNLRKCIKALKGLNVEIIIPMMFQNETKGILLLSNRLNNEPYSISDIEYASSIANIAMLSIENARLFRETLEKHKLEEEIQIAREIQQGLLPKSLPEIKNYDIFAINISSKQVGGDYFEVMQMNGEEYIIAIADVSGKGIPASLLM
;
A
#
# COMPACT_ATOMS: atom_id res chain seq x y z
N LEU A 1 13.39 -42.19 -16.97
CA LEU A 1 12.11 -41.77 -17.58
C LEU A 1 11.03 -41.53 -16.52
N GLN A 2 10.69 -42.51 -15.64
CA GLN A 2 9.63 -42.37 -14.64
C GLN A 2 9.88 -41.25 -13.61
N ARG A 3 11.14 -41.05 -13.20
CA ARG A 3 11.51 -39.97 -12.25
C ARG A 3 11.38 -38.60 -12.92
N LEU A 4 11.80 -38.47 -14.19
CA LEU A 4 11.68 -37.23 -14.96
C LEU A 4 10.22 -36.85 -15.20
N ASN A 5 9.35 -37.83 -15.52
CA ASN A 5 7.92 -37.57 -15.68
C ASN A 5 7.26 -37.11 -14.38
N ARG A 6 7.59 -37.71 -13.25
CA ARG A 6 7.08 -37.25 -11.92
C ARG A 6 7.51 -35.84 -11.59
N ASP A 7 8.78 -35.49 -11.88
CA ASP A 7 9.29 -34.13 -11.65
C ASP A 7 8.62 -33.12 -12.57
N LEU A 8 8.34 -33.50 -13.82
CA LEU A 8 7.60 -32.67 -14.78
C LEU A 8 6.13 -32.47 -14.34
N ASP A 9 5.45 -33.54 -13.96
CA ASP A 9 4.06 -33.46 -13.46
C ASP A 9 3.96 -32.57 -12.23
N LYS A 10 4.91 -32.69 -11.28
CA LYS A 10 4.98 -31.80 -10.11
C LYS A 10 5.14 -30.34 -10.51
N LYS A 11 6.01 -30.05 -11.47
CA LYS A 11 6.21 -28.65 -11.97
C LYS A 11 4.95 -28.10 -12.65
N ILE A 12 4.27 -28.91 -13.46
CA ILE A 12 3.01 -28.54 -14.11
C ILE A 12 1.95 -28.21 -13.05
N GLN A 13 1.81 -29.04 -12.04
CA GLN A 13 0.87 -28.80 -10.94
C GLN A 13 1.20 -27.53 -10.17
N GLN A 14 2.48 -27.28 -9.87
CA GLN A 14 2.91 -26.03 -9.24
C GLN A 14 2.61 -24.80 -10.08
N LEU A 15 2.85 -24.86 -11.41
CA LEU A 15 2.53 -23.75 -12.33
C LEU A 15 1.03 -23.45 -12.40
N ASN A 16 0.21 -24.51 -12.52
CA ASN A 16 -1.25 -24.35 -12.51
C ASN A 16 -1.73 -23.74 -11.20
N SER A 17 -1.21 -24.21 -10.08
CA SER A 17 -1.52 -23.65 -8.75
C SER A 17 -1.12 -22.19 -8.64
N LEU A 18 0.07 -21.79 -9.11
CA LEU A 18 0.50 -20.39 -9.13
C LEU A 18 -0.42 -19.51 -9.98
N PHE A 19 -0.87 -20.02 -11.13
CA PHE A 19 -1.79 -19.30 -12.01
C PHE A 19 -3.16 -19.09 -11.36
N ASP A 20 -3.73 -20.13 -10.75
CA ASP A 20 -5.03 -20.05 -10.08
C ASP A 20 -4.99 -19.12 -8.86
N ILE A 21 -3.97 -19.28 -8.02
CA ILE A 21 -3.74 -18.41 -6.86
C ILE A 21 -3.47 -16.97 -7.30
N GLY A 22 -2.73 -16.77 -8.40
CA GLY A 22 -2.47 -15.44 -8.96
C GLY A 22 -3.75 -14.72 -9.38
N LYS A 23 -4.72 -15.43 -9.95
CA LYS A 23 -6.06 -14.87 -10.25
C LYS A 23 -6.81 -14.49 -8.98
N GLU A 24 -6.80 -15.36 -7.97
CA GLU A 24 -7.45 -15.08 -6.69
C GLU A 24 -6.84 -13.85 -6.00
N PHE A 25 -5.52 -13.72 -5.98
CA PHE A 25 -4.84 -12.53 -5.47
C PHE A 25 -5.24 -11.27 -6.24
N GLY A 26 -5.38 -11.35 -7.56
CA GLY A 26 -5.68 -10.21 -8.44
C GLY A 26 -7.03 -9.55 -8.19
N VAL A 27 -7.98 -10.25 -7.56
CA VAL A 27 -9.31 -9.71 -7.22
C VAL A 27 -9.43 -9.26 -5.76
N LEU A 28 -8.39 -9.44 -4.96
CA LEU A 28 -8.37 -9.04 -3.56
C LEU A 28 -7.78 -7.63 -3.39
N PHE A 29 -8.53 -6.74 -2.74
CA PHE A 29 -8.12 -5.36 -2.44
C PHE A 29 -7.88 -5.12 -0.95
N GLU A 30 -7.88 -6.17 -0.13
CA GLU A 30 -7.65 -6.11 1.31
C GLU A 30 -6.39 -6.89 1.68
N GLU A 31 -5.42 -6.21 2.30
CA GLU A 31 -4.14 -6.79 2.73
C GLU A 31 -4.33 -8.06 3.56
N GLU A 32 -5.27 -8.03 4.52
CA GLU A 32 -5.53 -9.18 5.41
C GLU A 32 -6.00 -10.42 4.65
N LYS A 33 -6.86 -10.25 3.62
CA LYS A 33 -7.35 -11.36 2.80
C LYS A 33 -6.24 -11.96 1.95
N ILE A 34 -5.35 -11.11 1.40
CA ILE A 34 -4.18 -11.54 0.64
C ILE A 34 -3.21 -12.34 1.54
N ILE A 35 -2.91 -11.85 2.73
CA ILE A 35 -2.03 -12.53 3.71
C ILE A 35 -2.64 -13.87 4.12
N LYS A 36 -3.95 -13.93 4.35
CA LYS A 36 -4.66 -15.15 4.71
C LYS A 36 -4.60 -16.19 3.58
N LEU A 37 -4.84 -15.78 2.33
CA LEU A 37 -4.74 -16.66 1.17
C LEU A 37 -3.31 -17.18 0.98
N LEU A 38 -2.28 -16.30 1.11
CA LEU A 38 -0.87 -16.70 1.07
C LEU A 38 -0.58 -17.76 2.13
N SER A 39 -1.03 -17.55 3.35
CA SER A 39 -0.84 -18.47 4.47
C SER A 39 -1.45 -19.85 4.20
N PHE A 40 -2.68 -19.90 3.71
CA PHE A 40 -3.36 -21.16 3.36
C PHE A 40 -2.65 -21.88 2.21
N SER A 41 -2.22 -21.15 1.18
CA SER A 41 -1.53 -21.72 0.05
C SER A 41 -0.19 -22.35 0.44
N LEU A 42 0.60 -21.69 1.31
CA LEU A 42 1.86 -22.24 1.82
C LEU A 42 1.64 -23.51 2.66
N MET A 43 0.64 -23.49 3.53
CA MET A 43 0.32 -24.65 4.36
C MET A 43 -0.19 -25.83 3.52
N GLY A 44 -1.07 -25.58 2.56
CA GLY A 44 -1.67 -26.61 1.71
C GLY A 44 -0.68 -27.22 0.72
N GLN A 45 0.08 -26.41 0.00
CA GLN A 45 0.95 -26.87 -1.08
C GLN A 45 2.32 -27.38 -0.59
N LEU A 46 2.88 -26.72 0.42
CA LEU A 46 4.22 -27.06 0.91
C LEU A 46 4.21 -27.85 2.23
N GLY A 47 3.04 -27.98 2.85
CA GLY A 47 2.93 -28.64 4.16
C GLY A 47 3.74 -27.92 5.24
N VAL A 48 3.81 -26.58 5.19
CA VAL A 48 4.54 -25.77 6.18
C VAL A 48 3.85 -25.88 7.54
N LYS A 49 4.61 -26.19 8.58
CA LYS A 49 4.06 -26.32 9.93
C LYS A 49 3.71 -24.97 10.55
N ASN A 50 4.68 -24.05 10.54
CA ASN A 50 4.52 -22.69 11.05
C ASN A 50 5.18 -21.70 10.08
N TYR A 51 4.65 -20.48 10.07
CA TYR A 51 5.15 -19.40 9.22
C TYR A 51 5.06 -18.06 9.96
N ALA A 52 5.77 -17.05 9.46
CA ALA A 52 5.56 -15.67 9.82
C ALA A 52 5.70 -14.79 8.57
N ILE A 53 4.83 -13.78 8.47
CA ILE A 53 4.79 -12.82 7.36
C ILE A 53 5.00 -11.42 7.94
N PHE A 54 6.03 -10.75 7.45
CA PHE A 54 6.33 -9.37 7.77
C PHE A 54 6.17 -8.51 6.53
N LEU A 55 5.63 -7.31 6.68
CA LEU A 55 5.63 -6.28 5.65
C LEU A 55 6.47 -5.09 6.10
N LYS A 56 7.07 -4.42 5.13
CA LYS A 56 7.84 -3.20 5.36
C LYS A 56 6.91 -2.00 5.46
N GLU A 57 6.90 -1.35 6.62
CA GLU A 57 6.21 -0.09 6.88
C GLU A 57 7.20 0.91 7.48
N ASN A 58 7.24 2.13 6.96
CA ASN A 58 8.12 3.19 7.47
C ASN A 58 9.57 2.74 7.74
N ASN A 59 10.12 1.93 6.80
CA ASN A 59 11.47 1.35 6.87
C ASN A 59 11.70 0.31 8.00
N SER A 60 10.65 -0.21 8.61
CA SER A 60 10.66 -1.26 9.62
C SER A 60 9.85 -2.47 9.17
N LEU A 61 10.19 -3.67 9.65
CA LEU A 61 9.41 -4.88 9.42
C LEU A 61 8.32 -5.00 10.48
N VAL A 62 7.07 -4.97 10.05
CA VAL A 62 5.89 -5.14 10.89
C VAL A 62 5.34 -6.55 10.71
N LEU A 63 5.12 -7.26 11.80
CA LEU A 63 4.53 -8.59 11.79
C LEU A 63 3.05 -8.50 11.42
N LYS A 64 2.64 -9.16 10.34
CA LYS A 64 1.26 -9.18 9.85
C LYS A 64 0.53 -10.48 10.19
N ALA A 65 1.24 -11.61 10.13
CA ALA A 65 0.69 -12.90 10.51
C ALA A 65 1.81 -13.82 11.00
N SER A 66 1.53 -14.63 12.01
CA SER A 66 2.44 -15.65 12.50
C SER A 66 1.72 -16.84 13.11
N ARG A 67 2.30 -18.02 12.91
CA ARG A 67 2.04 -19.24 13.66
C ARG A 67 3.29 -19.76 14.40
N ILE A 68 4.40 -19.00 14.37
CA ILE A 68 5.64 -19.36 15.06
C ILE A 68 5.49 -18.96 16.53
N PRO A 69 5.57 -19.92 17.49
CA PRO A 69 5.47 -19.61 18.91
C PRO A 69 6.62 -18.69 19.35
N TYR A 70 6.35 -17.78 20.28
CA TYR A 70 7.33 -16.89 20.91
C TYR A 70 8.11 -15.96 19.94
N LEU A 71 7.64 -15.80 18.70
CA LEU A 71 8.29 -14.94 17.71
C LEU A 71 8.37 -13.47 18.18
N GLU A 72 7.37 -13.01 18.90
CA GLU A 72 7.24 -11.63 19.39
C GLU A 72 8.44 -11.17 20.22
N GLN A 73 9.08 -12.09 20.96
CA GLN A 73 10.27 -11.80 21.75
C GLN A 73 11.52 -11.50 20.92
N SER A 74 11.47 -11.76 19.61
CA SER A 74 12.60 -11.61 18.69
C SER A 74 12.41 -10.51 17.65
N LEU A 75 11.32 -9.76 17.65
CA LEU A 75 10.95 -8.81 16.60
C LEU A 75 12.05 -7.78 16.31
N GLU A 76 12.67 -7.22 17.35
CA GLU A 76 13.77 -6.26 17.18
C GLU A 76 14.99 -6.87 16.47
N LEU A 77 15.31 -8.12 16.77
CA LEU A 77 16.44 -8.82 16.13
C LEU A 77 16.18 -9.14 14.67
N LEU A 78 14.89 -9.25 14.26
CA LEU A 78 14.48 -9.62 12.91
C LEU A 78 14.43 -8.43 11.95
N GLN A 79 14.55 -7.19 12.44
CA GLN A 79 14.51 -5.98 11.58
C GLN A 79 15.57 -6.02 10.47
N ASN A 80 16.72 -6.58 10.73
CA ASN A 80 17.81 -6.68 9.74
C ASN A 80 17.48 -7.62 8.55
N LEU A 81 16.40 -8.41 8.61
CA LEU A 81 15.96 -9.24 7.49
C LEU A 81 15.50 -8.43 6.29
N ILE A 82 15.17 -7.15 6.47
CA ILE A 82 14.79 -6.24 5.39
C ILE A 82 15.88 -6.12 4.30
N TYR A 83 17.14 -6.42 4.64
CA TYR A 83 18.27 -6.38 3.72
C TYR A 83 18.50 -7.72 2.98
N VAL A 84 17.72 -8.76 3.29
CA VAL A 84 17.80 -10.03 2.58
C VAL A 84 17.14 -9.89 1.21
N LYS A 85 17.88 -10.21 0.14
CA LYS A 85 17.41 -10.09 -1.26
C LYS A 85 17.14 -11.44 -1.92
N ASN A 86 17.77 -12.50 -1.42
CA ASN A 86 17.63 -13.83 -2.02
C ASN A 86 17.01 -14.80 -1.01
N PRO A 87 16.12 -15.69 -1.47
CA PRO A 87 15.57 -16.73 -0.63
C PRO A 87 16.61 -17.80 -0.30
N GLY A 88 16.47 -18.46 0.83
CA GLY A 88 17.35 -19.55 1.18
C GLY A 88 17.17 -20.06 2.59
N TYR A 89 17.90 -21.13 2.87
CA TYR A 89 17.96 -21.70 4.21
C TYR A 89 18.60 -20.74 5.21
N VAL A 90 18.05 -20.65 6.42
CA VAL A 90 18.61 -19.85 7.53
C VAL A 90 20.09 -20.21 7.78
N SER A 91 20.48 -21.48 7.57
CA SER A 91 21.85 -21.95 7.73
C SER A 91 22.83 -21.47 6.66
N SER A 92 22.35 -21.03 5.50
CA SER A 92 23.20 -20.57 4.39
C SER A 92 23.64 -19.11 4.52
N PHE A 93 22.94 -18.32 5.33
CA PHE A 93 23.25 -16.88 5.50
C PHE A 93 24.47 -16.70 6.42
N ARG A 94 25.56 -16.15 5.88
CA ARG A 94 26.82 -15.94 6.60
C ARG A 94 27.15 -14.47 6.87
N ASN A 95 26.19 -13.56 6.65
CA ASN A 95 26.40 -12.13 6.87
C ASN A 95 26.54 -11.83 8.37
N LYS A 96 27.61 -11.08 8.74
CA LYS A 96 27.89 -10.69 10.14
C LYS A 96 26.72 -9.94 10.78
N ASN A 97 26.05 -9.06 10.02
CA ASN A 97 24.92 -8.26 10.49
C ASN A 97 23.66 -9.11 10.79
N LEU A 98 23.55 -10.28 10.16
CA LEU A 98 22.43 -11.21 10.38
C LEU A 98 22.70 -12.26 11.45
N ARG A 99 23.92 -12.30 12.04
CA ARG A 99 24.32 -13.39 12.95
C ARG A 99 23.38 -13.55 14.16
N LYS A 100 22.98 -12.43 14.79
CA LYS A 100 22.04 -12.46 15.93
C LYS A 100 20.66 -12.92 15.49
N CYS A 101 20.18 -12.40 14.35
CA CYS A 101 18.92 -12.78 13.73
C CYS A 101 18.89 -14.28 13.38
N ILE A 102 19.91 -14.79 12.71
CA ILE A 102 20.03 -16.22 12.34
C ILE A 102 20.01 -17.12 13.59
N LYS A 103 20.67 -16.71 14.69
CA LYS A 103 20.63 -17.45 15.95
C LYS A 103 19.22 -17.50 16.53
N ALA A 104 18.50 -16.37 16.53
CA ALA A 104 17.11 -16.30 16.98
C ALA A 104 16.20 -17.19 16.11
N LEU A 105 16.30 -17.09 14.77
CA LEU A 105 15.50 -17.89 13.84
C LEU A 105 15.72 -19.41 14.03
N LYS A 106 16.96 -19.85 14.25
CA LYS A 106 17.25 -21.25 14.57
C LYS A 106 16.60 -21.70 15.87
N GLY A 107 16.60 -20.84 16.91
CA GLY A 107 15.92 -21.12 18.18
C GLY A 107 14.40 -21.23 18.02
N LEU A 108 13.83 -20.57 17.02
CA LEU A 108 12.40 -20.60 16.66
C LEU A 108 12.04 -21.70 15.64
N ASN A 109 12.98 -22.59 15.29
CA ASN A 109 12.84 -23.64 14.28
C ASN A 109 12.43 -23.09 12.89
N VAL A 110 12.90 -21.92 12.54
CA VAL A 110 12.75 -21.37 11.18
C VAL A 110 13.84 -21.94 10.30
N GLU A 111 13.46 -22.49 9.15
CA GLU A 111 14.37 -23.09 8.18
C GLU A 111 14.66 -22.21 6.98
N ILE A 112 13.64 -21.49 6.48
CA ILE A 112 13.70 -20.74 5.22
C ILE A 112 13.35 -19.28 5.48
N ILE A 113 14.13 -18.39 4.84
CA ILE A 113 13.84 -16.97 4.72
C ILE A 113 13.53 -16.69 3.24
N ILE A 114 12.41 -16.05 2.97
CA ILE A 114 12.00 -15.65 1.63
C ILE A 114 11.70 -14.14 1.64
N PRO A 115 12.49 -13.33 0.93
CA PRO A 115 12.14 -11.93 0.72
C PRO A 115 10.94 -11.83 -0.23
N MET A 116 9.96 -11.03 0.12
CA MET A 116 8.83 -10.67 -0.72
C MET A 116 9.20 -9.40 -1.49
N MET A 117 9.42 -9.56 -2.80
CA MET A 117 9.99 -8.52 -3.64
C MET A 117 8.92 -7.75 -4.41
N PHE A 118 9.11 -6.43 -4.50
CA PHE A 118 8.38 -5.56 -5.42
C PHE A 118 9.35 -4.53 -6.01
N GLN A 119 9.39 -4.39 -7.34
CA GLN A 119 10.29 -3.48 -8.06
C GLN A 119 11.77 -3.57 -7.62
N ASN A 120 12.28 -4.78 -7.45
CA ASN A 120 13.66 -5.09 -6.99
C ASN A 120 13.97 -4.64 -5.54
N GLU A 121 12.97 -4.27 -4.75
CA GLU A 121 13.10 -3.99 -3.34
C GLU A 121 12.44 -5.06 -2.49
N THR A 122 13.03 -5.36 -1.33
CA THR A 122 12.39 -6.21 -0.32
C THR A 122 11.32 -5.39 0.40
N LYS A 123 10.06 -5.70 0.15
CA LYS A 123 8.88 -5.08 0.77
C LYS A 123 8.27 -5.93 1.88
N GLY A 124 8.69 -7.17 2.00
CA GLY A 124 8.25 -8.05 3.07
C GLY A 124 9.21 -9.23 3.25
N ILE A 125 9.00 -9.97 4.32
CA ILE A 125 9.75 -11.19 4.64
C ILE A 125 8.76 -12.28 5.01
N LEU A 126 8.90 -13.42 4.37
CA LEU A 126 8.22 -14.66 4.73
C LEU A 126 9.23 -15.60 5.39
N LEU A 127 8.90 -16.07 6.58
CA LEU A 127 9.65 -17.08 7.32
C LEU A 127 8.86 -18.38 7.32
N LEU A 128 9.53 -19.49 7.01
CA LEU A 128 8.95 -20.82 7.03
C LEU A 128 9.71 -21.71 8.02
N SER A 129 8.97 -22.42 8.86
CA SER A 129 9.52 -23.48 9.72
C SER A 129 9.64 -24.79 8.95
N ASN A 130 10.03 -25.86 9.64
CA ASN A 130 10.05 -27.21 9.08
C ASN A 130 8.65 -27.60 8.53
N ARG A 131 8.67 -28.56 7.60
CA ARG A 131 7.46 -29.16 7.02
C ARG A 131 6.82 -30.15 8.01
N LEU A 132 5.53 -30.41 7.81
CA LEU A 132 4.79 -31.38 8.63
C LEU A 132 5.35 -32.80 8.54
N ASN A 133 5.91 -33.18 7.37
CA ASN A 133 6.56 -34.47 7.14
C ASN A 133 8.06 -34.49 7.54
N ASN A 134 8.59 -33.38 8.07
CA ASN A 134 10.00 -33.18 8.42
C ASN A 134 11.00 -33.37 7.26
N GLU A 135 10.56 -33.42 6.02
CA GLU A 135 11.44 -33.45 4.85
C GLU A 135 12.01 -32.05 4.57
N PRO A 136 13.28 -31.96 4.11
CA PRO A 136 13.86 -30.68 3.75
C PRO A 136 13.14 -30.07 2.52
N TYR A 137 13.14 -28.76 2.43
CA TYR A 137 12.63 -28.05 1.25
C TYR A 137 13.55 -28.29 0.04
N SER A 138 13.00 -28.70 -1.08
CA SER A 138 13.73 -28.75 -2.34
C SER A 138 13.93 -27.33 -2.90
N ILE A 139 14.83 -27.17 -3.87
CA ILE A 139 15.01 -25.91 -4.60
C ILE A 139 13.69 -25.48 -5.24
N SER A 140 12.96 -26.42 -5.82
CA SER A 140 11.63 -26.15 -6.43
C SER A 140 10.59 -25.68 -5.40
N ASP A 141 10.63 -26.16 -4.17
CA ASP A 141 9.73 -25.71 -3.11
C ASP A 141 10.05 -24.25 -2.69
N ILE A 142 11.34 -23.88 -2.63
CA ILE A 142 11.77 -22.50 -2.34
C ILE A 142 11.40 -21.56 -3.50
N GLU A 143 11.60 -21.98 -4.76
CA GLU A 143 11.19 -21.23 -5.95
C GLU A 143 9.67 -20.98 -5.98
N TYR A 144 8.88 -22.01 -5.69
CA TYR A 144 7.43 -21.92 -5.60
C TYR A 144 7.00 -20.96 -4.49
N ALA A 145 7.55 -21.10 -3.27
CA ALA A 145 7.24 -20.22 -2.16
C ALA A 145 7.64 -18.77 -2.43
N SER A 146 8.78 -18.56 -3.12
CA SER A 146 9.20 -17.21 -3.54
C SER A 146 8.26 -16.61 -4.57
N SER A 147 7.81 -17.41 -5.55
CA SER A 147 6.90 -16.96 -6.59
C SER A 147 5.55 -16.54 -6.01
N ILE A 148 4.95 -17.36 -5.15
CA ILE A 148 3.67 -17.03 -4.51
C ILE A 148 3.79 -15.82 -3.56
N ALA A 149 4.90 -15.71 -2.83
CA ALA A 149 5.19 -14.58 -1.95
C ALA A 149 5.32 -13.27 -2.74
N ASN A 150 5.97 -13.31 -3.91
CA ASN A 150 6.09 -12.14 -4.78
C ASN A 150 4.76 -11.76 -5.45
N ILE A 151 3.94 -12.73 -5.85
CA ILE A 151 2.58 -12.47 -6.37
C ILE A 151 1.71 -11.84 -5.29
N ALA A 152 1.76 -12.36 -4.06
CA ALA A 152 1.05 -11.78 -2.94
C ALA A 152 1.53 -10.35 -2.64
N MET A 153 2.85 -10.10 -2.69
CA MET A 153 3.40 -8.75 -2.48
C MET A 153 2.94 -7.78 -3.57
N LEU A 154 2.96 -8.19 -4.83
CA LEU A 154 2.43 -7.41 -5.94
C LEU A 154 0.96 -7.03 -5.71
N SER A 155 0.14 -7.97 -5.27
CA SER A 155 -1.28 -7.73 -4.99
C SER A 155 -1.50 -6.81 -3.79
N ILE A 156 -0.67 -6.91 -2.74
CA ILE A 156 -0.69 -6.00 -1.58
C ILE A 156 -0.36 -4.56 -2.03
N GLU A 157 0.70 -4.39 -2.83
CA GLU A 157 1.09 -3.06 -3.32
C GLU A 157 0.04 -2.48 -4.28
N ASN A 158 -0.56 -3.30 -5.14
CA ASN A 158 -1.66 -2.87 -6.01
C ASN A 158 -2.88 -2.43 -5.19
N ALA A 159 -3.27 -3.19 -4.17
CA ALA A 159 -4.37 -2.85 -3.28
C ALA A 159 -4.11 -1.53 -2.53
N ARG A 160 -2.87 -1.30 -2.09
CA ARG A 160 -2.45 -0.06 -1.46
C ARG A 160 -2.53 1.13 -2.41
N LEU A 161 -1.94 1.01 -3.61
CA LEU A 161 -1.97 2.06 -4.62
C LEU A 161 -3.40 2.40 -5.05
N PHE A 162 -4.26 1.39 -5.18
CA PHE A 162 -5.68 1.59 -5.49
C PHE A 162 -6.38 2.39 -4.39
N ARG A 163 -6.13 2.06 -3.12
CA ARG A 163 -6.71 2.79 -1.98
C ARG A 163 -6.24 4.26 -1.94
N GLU A 164 -4.93 4.49 -2.11
CA GLU A 164 -4.36 5.84 -2.16
C GLU A 164 -4.97 6.68 -3.30
N THR A 165 -5.18 6.05 -4.47
CA THR A 165 -5.83 6.70 -5.61
C THR A 165 -7.28 7.05 -5.32
N LEU A 166 -8.03 6.14 -4.69
CA LEU A 166 -9.42 6.34 -4.33
C LEU A 166 -9.59 7.48 -3.30
N GLU A 167 -8.71 7.52 -2.30
CA GLU A 167 -8.69 8.60 -1.29
C GLU A 167 -8.39 9.96 -1.94
N LYS A 168 -7.43 9.99 -2.88
CA LYS A 168 -7.10 11.20 -3.63
C LYS A 168 -8.29 11.69 -4.46
N HIS A 169 -8.98 10.80 -5.17
CA HIS A 169 -10.17 11.17 -5.94
C HIS A 169 -11.29 11.72 -5.07
N LYS A 170 -11.55 11.11 -3.92
CA LYS A 170 -12.54 11.64 -2.96
C LYS A 170 -12.21 13.06 -2.51
N LEU A 171 -10.93 13.30 -2.19
CA LEU A 171 -10.49 14.63 -1.79
C LEU A 171 -10.62 15.65 -2.94
N GLU A 172 -10.33 15.24 -4.17
CA GLU A 172 -10.51 16.09 -5.37
C GLU A 172 -11.99 16.44 -5.59
N GLU A 173 -12.90 15.47 -5.40
CA GLU A 173 -14.35 15.72 -5.47
C GLU A 173 -14.83 16.68 -4.38
N GLU A 174 -14.38 16.50 -3.13
CA GLU A 174 -14.74 17.41 -2.02
C GLU A 174 -14.27 18.85 -2.28
N ILE A 175 -13.05 19.01 -2.81
CA ILE A 175 -12.52 20.33 -3.18
C ILE A 175 -13.34 20.94 -4.34
N GLN A 176 -13.77 20.13 -5.31
CA GLN A 176 -14.59 20.62 -6.42
C GLN A 176 -15.96 21.12 -5.93
N ILE A 177 -16.59 20.40 -5.01
CA ILE A 177 -17.85 20.83 -4.38
C ILE A 177 -17.63 22.15 -3.61
N ALA A 178 -16.55 22.27 -2.85
CA ALA A 178 -16.22 23.51 -2.14
C ALA A 178 -16.05 24.69 -3.09
N ARG A 179 -15.42 24.47 -4.26
CA ARG A 179 -15.29 25.48 -5.32
C ARG A 179 -16.64 25.94 -5.86
N GLU A 180 -17.54 25.01 -6.14
CA GLU A 180 -18.87 25.32 -6.67
C GLU A 180 -19.70 26.14 -5.67
N ILE A 181 -19.61 25.76 -4.36
CA ILE A 181 -20.27 26.53 -3.31
C ILE A 181 -19.69 27.94 -3.25
N GLN A 182 -18.36 28.10 -3.24
CA GLN A 182 -17.68 29.38 -3.18
C GLN A 182 -18.04 30.28 -4.38
N GLN A 183 -18.01 29.71 -5.59
CA GLN A 183 -18.42 30.44 -6.78
C GLN A 183 -19.90 30.88 -6.74
N GLY A 184 -20.73 30.09 -6.05
CA GLY A 184 -22.13 30.43 -5.82
C GLY A 184 -22.35 31.59 -4.84
N LEU A 185 -21.36 31.92 -4.00
CA LEU A 185 -21.40 33.07 -3.08
C LEU A 185 -21.01 34.39 -3.73
N LEU A 186 -20.29 34.34 -4.86
CA LEU A 186 -19.92 35.53 -5.61
C LEU A 186 -21.13 36.09 -6.41
N PRO A 187 -21.20 37.39 -6.63
CA PRO A 187 -22.27 38.01 -7.45
C PRO A 187 -22.32 37.40 -8.84
N LYS A 188 -23.48 36.87 -9.24
CA LYS A 188 -23.72 36.32 -10.57
C LYS A 188 -23.95 37.40 -11.63
N SER A 189 -24.36 38.55 -11.20
CA SER A 189 -24.57 39.76 -12.04
C SER A 189 -24.26 41.01 -11.23
N LEU A 190 -23.69 41.99 -11.87
CA LEU A 190 -23.44 43.29 -11.27
C LEU A 190 -24.64 44.22 -11.54
N PRO A 191 -24.99 45.15 -10.62
CA PRO A 191 -26.02 46.12 -10.84
C PRO A 191 -25.63 47.12 -11.96
N GLU A 192 -26.59 47.57 -12.75
CA GLU A 192 -26.37 48.63 -13.70
C GLU A 192 -26.26 49.98 -12.96
N ILE A 193 -25.14 50.66 -13.12
CA ILE A 193 -24.89 51.97 -12.52
C ILE A 193 -24.89 53.02 -13.63
N LYS A 194 -25.79 54.01 -13.52
CA LYS A 194 -25.92 55.08 -14.50
C LYS A 194 -24.58 55.80 -14.70
N ASN A 195 -24.15 55.92 -15.96
CA ASN A 195 -22.90 56.55 -16.41
C ASN A 195 -21.61 55.76 -16.01
N TYR A 196 -21.72 54.54 -15.54
CA TYR A 196 -20.56 53.69 -15.23
C TYR A 196 -20.74 52.32 -15.89
N ASP A 197 -19.63 51.82 -16.42
CA ASP A 197 -19.49 50.42 -16.88
C ASP A 197 -18.60 49.67 -15.87
N ILE A 198 -19.13 48.62 -15.27
CA ILE A 198 -18.44 47.85 -14.22
C ILE A 198 -18.23 46.43 -14.69
N PHE A 199 -17.01 45.97 -14.57
CA PHE A 199 -16.63 44.60 -14.79
C PHE A 199 -15.89 44.05 -13.56
N ALA A 200 -16.23 42.86 -13.09
CA ALA A 200 -15.53 42.17 -12.02
C ALA A 200 -15.42 40.70 -12.35
N ILE A 201 -14.28 40.12 -12.05
CA ILE A 201 -13.97 38.71 -12.24
C ILE A 201 -13.10 38.20 -11.07
N ASN A 202 -13.39 37.00 -10.59
CA ASN A 202 -12.57 36.30 -9.63
C ASN A 202 -11.89 35.10 -10.32
N ILE A 203 -10.55 35.03 -10.30
CA ILE A 203 -9.77 33.96 -10.87
C ILE A 203 -8.83 33.40 -9.77
N SER A 204 -9.30 32.37 -9.11
CA SER A 204 -8.51 31.71 -8.06
C SER A 204 -7.26 31.01 -8.62
N SER A 205 -6.11 31.19 -7.98
CA SER A 205 -4.84 30.52 -8.35
C SER A 205 -4.80 29.02 -8.00
N LYS A 206 -5.71 28.57 -7.15
CA LYS A 206 -5.94 27.17 -6.77
C LYS A 206 -7.42 26.82 -6.99
N GLN A 207 -7.81 25.62 -6.63
CA GLN A 207 -9.20 25.16 -6.76
C GLN A 207 -10.19 26.05 -6.01
N VAL A 208 -9.79 26.61 -4.87
CA VAL A 208 -10.54 27.58 -4.05
C VAL A 208 -9.63 28.77 -3.69
N GLY A 209 -10.21 29.97 -3.53
CA GLY A 209 -9.49 31.21 -3.27
C GLY A 209 -9.94 31.93 -2.02
N GLY A 210 -9.21 32.99 -1.63
CA GLY A 210 -9.56 33.90 -0.52
C GLY A 210 -10.10 35.25 -1.01
N ASP A 211 -10.08 35.48 -2.32
CA ASP A 211 -10.53 36.76 -2.92
C ASP A 211 -12.03 36.82 -2.99
N TYR A 212 -12.58 37.93 -2.56
CA TYR A 212 -14.02 38.23 -2.61
C TYR A 212 -14.27 39.61 -3.21
N PHE A 213 -15.34 39.75 -3.96
CA PHE A 213 -15.85 41.02 -4.38
C PHE A 213 -17.37 41.05 -4.28
N GLU A 214 -17.91 42.26 -4.06
CA GLU A 214 -19.35 42.53 -4.07
C GLU A 214 -19.66 43.93 -4.54
N VAL A 215 -20.80 44.09 -5.21
CA VAL A 215 -21.33 45.38 -5.58
C VAL A 215 -22.80 45.41 -5.18
N MET A 216 -23.13 46.27 -4.20
CA MET A 216 -24.47 46.40 -3.63
C MET A 216 -25.04 47.76 -3.87
N GLN A 217 -26.29 47.83 -4.31
CA GLN A 217 -27.06 49.07 -4.32
C GLN A 217 -27.67 49.30 -2.93
N MET A 218 -27.43 50.46 -2.35
CA MET A 218 -27.95 50.82 -1.03
C MET A 218 -29.27 51.55 -1.14
N ASN A 219 -29.23 52.82 -1.42
CA ASN A 219 -30.43 53.66 -1.55
C ASN A 219 -30.30 54.60 -2.77
N GLY A 220 -31.30 54.59 -3.66
CA GLY A 220 -31.32 55.47 -4.81
C GLY A 220 -30.10 55.32 -5.74
N GLU A 221 -29.21 56.29 -5.76
CA GLU A 221 -28.02 56.33 -6.60
C GLU A 221 -26.73 55.95 -5.83
N GLU A 222 -26.84 55.43 -4.60
CA GLU A 222 -25.69 55.02 -3.76
C GLU A 222 -25.36 53.55 -3.92
N TYR A 223 -24.09 53.23 -4.18
CA TYR A 223 -23.56 51.87 -4.34
C TYR A 223 -22.37 51.66 -3.44
N ILE A 224 -22.25 50.45 -2.89
CA ILE A 224 -21.05 49.96 -2.17
C ILE A 224 -20.33 48.95 -3.05
N ILE A 225 -19.03 49.14 -3.23
CA ILE A 225 -18.15 48.20 -3.88
C ILE A 225 -17.19 47.68 -2.80
N ALA A 226 -17.19 46.38 -2.56
CA ALA A 226 -16.29 45.71 -1.65
C ALA A 226 -15.32 44.78 -2.42
N ILE A 227 -14.04 44.83 -2.06
CA ILE A 227 -13.01 43.91 -2.51
C ILE A 227 -12.26 43.48 -1.27
N ALA A 228 -12.11 42.16 -1.10
CA ALA A 228 -11.41 41.59 0.03
C ALA A 228 -10.44 40.48 -0.44
N ASP A 229 -9.33 40.33 0.22
CA ASP A 229 -8.36 39.24 0.06
C ASP A 229 -8.00 38.70 1.43
N VAL A 230 -8.33 37.43 1.68
CA VAL A 230 -7.99 36.75 2.93
C VAL A 230 -6.53 36.28 2.87
N SER A 231 -5.72 36.77 3.82
CA SER A 231 -4.32 36.40 3.90
C SER A 231 -4.14 34.88 4.04
N GLY A 232 -3.42 34.27 3.10
CA GLY A 232 -3.21 32.82 3.01
C GLY A 232 -3.55 32.30 1.63
N LYS A 233 -3.55 30.97 1.47
CA LYS A 233 -3.85 30.32 0.19
C LYS A 233 -4.58 28.99 0.41
N GLY A 234 -5.48 28.67 -0.51
CA GLY A 234 -6.21 27.39 -0.53
C GLY A 234 -7.34 27.33 0.50
N ILE A 235 -7.64 26.14 1.00
CA ILE A 235 -8.81 25.85 1.84
C ILE A 235 -8.94 26.77 3.08
N PRO A 236 -7.87 27.03 3.89
CA PRO A 236 -8.02 27.93 5.06
C PRO A 236 -8.45 29.34 4.72
N ALA A 237 -7.94 29.92 3.62
CA ALA A 237 -8.34 31.25 3.17
C ALA A 237 -9.77 31.25 2.61
N SER A 238 -10.15 30.19 1.89
CA SER A 238 -11.48 30.07 1.29
C SER A 238 -12.62 29.87 2.29
N LEU A 239 -12.33 29.42 3.50
CA LEU A 239 -13.31 29.29 4.59
C LEU A 239 -13.63 30.61 5.29
N LEU A 240 -12.78 31.63 5.14
CA LEU A 240 -12.93 32.95 5.73
C LEU A 240 -13.52 33.99 4.77
N MET A 241 -13.52 33.67 3.48
CA MET A 241 -14.17 34.47 2.43
C MET A 241 -15.67 34.40 2.54
#